data_c44bdf84ac197e7a4aa181842793e1ad
#
_entry.id   c44bdf84ac197e7a4aa181842793e1ad
#
_cell.length_a   1.000
_cell.length_b   1.000
_cell.length_c   1.000
_cell.angle_alpha   90.00
_cell.angle_beta   90.00
_cell.angle_gamma   90.00
#
_symmetry.space_group_name_H-M   'P 1'
#
loop_
_entity.id
_entity.type
_entity.pdbx_description
1 polymer ?
#
loop_
_entity_poly.entity_id
_entity_poly.type
_entity_poly.pdbx_seq_one_letter_code
_entity_poly.pdbx_strand_id
1 'polypeptide(L)'
;FKYPQSKKYILEDLNLNIGEGDYVGIYGKSGSGKSTFVNLFSGLLTPESGEIYFNNKNIKSNSYLWKSTIGYVPQSIYLNHETLKENIAFGEKYEDINNQKILNAINLAQLDDLVKIIPNGIDGIIGENGINLSGGQIQRIGIARALYKDPQILIFDESTNSLDLTTEI
;
A
#
# COMPACT_ATOMS: atom_id res chain seq x y z
N PHE A 1 15.85 16.77 -2.77
CA PHE A 1 16.22 15.53 -3.46
C PHE A 1 16.28 15.72 -4.96
N LYS A 2 17.26 15.12 -5.60
CA LYS A 2 17.38 14.93 -7.05
C LYS A 2 17.84 13.51 -7.35
N TYR A 3 17.50 12.99 -8.52
CA TYR A 3 18.05 11.71 -8.97
C TYR A 3 19.53 11.84 -9.38
N PRO A 4 20.34 10.78 -9.25
CA PRO A 4 21.80 10.84 -9.49
C PRO A 4 22.22 11.42 -10.84
N GLN A 5 21.38 11.25 -11.87
CA GLN A 5 21.64 11.72 -13.23
C GLN A 5 21.02 13.10 -13.52
N SER A 6 20.29 13.69 -12.57
CA SER A 6 19.62 14.97 -12.73
C SER A 6 20.42 16.09 -12.09
N LYS A 7 20.55 17.22 -12.80
CA LYS A 7 21.06 18.47 -12.24
C LYS A 7 19.98 19.27 -11.50
N LYS A 8 18.69 18.94 -11.72
CA LYS A 8 17.55 19.65 -11.16
C LYS A 8 17.00 18.92 -9.95
N TYR A 9 16.77 19.65 -8.88
CA TYR A 9 16.03 19.15 -7.73
C TYR A 9 14.57 18.90 -8.12
N ILE A 10 14.02 17.80 -7.61
CA ILE A 10 12.61 17.43 -7.77
C ILE A 10 11.81 17.87 -6.56
N LEU A 11 12.40 17.72 -5.38
CA LEU A 11 11.86 18.24 -4.13
C LEU A 11 12.94 19.09 -3.46
N GLU A 12 12.57 20.31 -3.10
CA GLU A 12 13.47 21.31 -2.53
C GLU A 12 12.74 22.00 -1.38
N ASP A 13 13.44 22.15 -0.25
CA ASP A 13 12.97 22.84 0.97
C ASP A 13 11.58 22.38 1.48
N LEU A 14 11.27 21.09 1.30
CA LEU A 14 10.02 20.52 1.75
C LEU A 14 10.06 20.30 3.27
N ASN A 15 9.18 21.02 3.97
CA ASN A 15 8.94 20.84 5.38
C ASN A 15 7.47 20.45 5.58
N LEU A 16 7.21 19.28 6.17
CA LEU A 16 5.88 18.75 6.40
C LEU A 16 5.83 18.05 7.75
N ASN A 17 4.78 18.31 8.49
CA ASN A 17 4.47 17.60 9.73
C ASN A 17 3.12 16.93 9.56
N ILE A 18 3.05 15.62 9.85
CA ILE A 18 1.84 14.81 9.76
C ILE A 18 1.58 14.23 11.15
N GLY A 19 0.41 14.52 11.72
CA GLY A 19 -0.03 14.01 13.00
C GLY A 19 -0.80 12.70 12.89
N GLU A 20 -1.03 12.07 14.04
CA GLU A 20 -1.92 10.92 14.13
C GLU A 20 -3.35 11.30 13.74
N GLY A 21 -3.98 10.50 12.88
CA GLY A 21 -5.34 10.76 12.39
C GLY A 21 -5.43 11.75 11.24
N ASP A 22 -4.31 12.30 10.76
CA ASP A 22 -4.32 13.22 9.62
C ASP A 22 -4.61 12.48 8.30
N TYR A 23 -5.40 13.15 7.45
CA TYR A 23 -5.61 12.78 6.05
C TYR A 23 -4.87 13.79 5.16
N VAL A 24 -3.87 13.31 4.41
CA VAL A 24 -3.03 14.18 3.59
C VAL A 24 -3.21 13.87 2.11
N GLY A 25 -3.78 14.81 1.36
CA GLY A 25 -3.90 14.73 -0.09
C GLY A 25 -2.70 15.38 -0.79
N ILE A 26 -2.04 14.65 -1.70
CA ILE A 26 -0.91 15.13 -2.49
C ILE A 26 -1.37 15.37 -3.92
N TYR A 27 -1.46 16.63 -4.30
CA TYR A 27 -1.94 17.05 -5.62
C TYR A 27 -0.83 17.72 -6.43
N GLY A 28 -0.89 17.58 -7.75
CA GLY A 28 0.04 18.23 -8.65
C GLY A 28 0.02 17.62 -10.05
N LYS A 29 0.57 18.35 -11.02
CA LYS A 29 0.70 17.90 -12.42
C LYS A 29 1.56 16.63 -12.51
N SER A 30 1.41 15.87 -13.59
CA SER A 30 2.34 14.78 -13.89
C SER A 30 3.79 15.29 -13.90
N GLY A 31 4.72 14.55 -13.31
CA GLY A 31 6.11 14.94 -13.16
C GLY A 31 6.43 15.98 -12.08
N SER A 32 5.45 16.39 -11.24
CA SER A 32 5.69 17.35 -10.14
C SER A 32 6.42 16.77 -8.92
N GLY A 33 6.77 15.47 -8.92
CA GLY A 33 7.50 14.83 -7.83
C GLY A 33 6.64 14.08 -6.81
N LYS A 34 5.33 13.88 -7.05
CA LYS A 34 4.44 13.15 -6.12
C LYS A 34 4.98 11.77 -5.77
N SER A 35 5.26 10.92 -6.77
CA SER A 35 5.79 9.59 -6.54
C SER A 35 7.20 9.62 -5.92
N THR A 36 8.00 10.65 -6.22
CA THR A 36 9.31 10.86 -5.58
C THR A 36 9.13 11.17 -4.09
N PHE A 37 8.14 12.00 -3.73
CA PHE A 37 7.79 12.27 -2.34
C PHE A 37 7.36 10.98 -1.62
N VAL A 38 6.44 10.21 -2.20
CA VAL A 38 5.98 8.93 -1.65
C VAL A 38 7.16 7.96 -1.43
N ASN A 39 8.07 7.85 -2.40
CA ASN A 39 9.24 6.99 -2.30
C ASN A 39 10.24 7.44 -1.22
N LEU A 40 10.42 8.74 -1.03
CA LEU A 40 11.23 9.29 0.06
C LEU A 40 10.57 9.04 1.41
N PHE A 41 9.28 9.35 1.50
CA PHE A 41 8.49 9.16 2.71
C PHE A 41 8.47 7.69 3.15
N SER A 42 8.23 6.77 2.22
CA SER A 42 8.25 5.33 2.50
C SER A 42 9.64 4.73 2.74
N GLY A 43 10.70 5.53 2.60
CA GLY A 43 12.09 5.08 2.80
C GLY A 43 12.61 4.18 1.67
N LEU A 44 12.00 4.23 0.49
CA LEU A 44 12.51 3.59 -0.74
C LEU A 44 13.64 4.41 -1.37
N LEU A 45 13.58 5.74 -1.20
CA LEU A 45 14.64 6.67 -1.56
C LEU A 45 15.19 7.34 -0.30
N THR A 46 16.43 7.81 -0.39
CA THR A 46 17.10 8.55 0.69
C THR A 46 17.27 10.01 0.26
N PRO A 47 16.86 11.00 1.06
CA PRO A 47 17.09 12.40 0.74
C PRO A 47 18.59 12.71 0.69
N GLU A 48 19.02 13.60 -0.25
CA GLU A 48 20.41 14.10 -0.29
C GLU A 48 20.72 14.97 0.92
N SER A 49 19.78 15.82 1.31
CA SER A 49 19.86 16.68 2.49
C SER A 49 18.51 16.68 3.22
N GLY A 50 18.53 17.05 4.48
CA GLY A 50 17.39 16.95 5.35
C GLY A 50 17.16 15.54 5.87
N GLU A 51 16.15 15.39 6.71
CA GLU A 51 15.86 14.16 7.43
C GLU A 51 14.37 13.94 7.56
N ILE A 52 13.98 12.68 7.68
CA ILE A 52 12.60 12.26 7.93
C ILE A 52 12.58 11.59 9.30
N TYR A 53 11.64 12.01 10.12
CA TYR A 53 11.47 11.50 11.48
C TYR A 53 10.12 10.83 11.64
N PHE A 54 10.11 9.75 12.40
CA PHE A 54 8.90 9.10 12.90
C PHE A 54 9.01 8.95 14.41
N ASN A 55 8.05 9.49 15.17
CA ASN A 55 8.07 9.51 16.63
C ASN A 55 9.42 10.01 17.19
N ASN A 56 9.93 11.13 16.67
CA ASN A 56 11.20 11.75 17.02
C ASN A 56 12.46 10.90 16.76
N LYS A 57 12.33 9.81 15.98
CA LYS A 57 13.46 8.98 15.56
C LYS A 57 13.67 9.10 14.05
N ASN A 58 14.90 9.33 13.63
CA ASN A 58 15.23 9.35 12.20
C ASN A 58 14.97 7.98 11.59
N ILE A 59 14.20 7.94 10.49
CA ILE A 59 13.81 6.68 9.82
C ILE A 59 15.01 5.90 9.28
N LYS A 60 16.14 6.57 9.01
CA LYS A 60 17.38 5.92 8.60
C LYS A 60 17.97 5.01 9.68
N SER A 61 17.76 5.32 10.96
CA SER A 61 18.31 4.55 12.08
C SER A 61 17.66 3.18 12.22
N ASN A 62 16.41 3.00 11.74
CA ASN A 62 15.72 1.72 11.70
C ASN A 62 14.74 1.66 10.53
N SER A 63 15.29 1.54 9.31
CA SER A 63 14.50 1.54 8.08
C SER A 63 13.54 0.35 7.97
N TYR A 64 13.87 -0.79 8.58
CA TYR A 64 12.99 -1.95 8.62
C TYR A 64 11.74 -1.67 9.46
N LEU A 65 11.91 -1.14 10.67
CA LEU A 65 10.78 -0.78 11.53
C LEU A 65 9.90 0.26 10.85
N TRP A 66 10.49 1.29 10.24
CA TRP A 66 9.74 2.30 9.51
C TRP A 66 8.88 1.68 8.40
N LYS A 67 9.48 0.86 7.53
CA LYS A 67 8.76 0.20 6.43
C LYS A 67 7.65 -0.73 6.93
N SER A 68 7.82 -1.36 8.07
CA SER A 68 6.80 -2.24 8.65
C SER A 68 5.58 -1.48 9.20
N THR A 69 5.69 -0.16 9.44
CA THR A 69 4.56 0.67 9.87
C THR A 69 3.70 1.19 8.69
N ILE A 70 4.15 0.97 7.45
CA ILE A 70 3.50 1.50 6.25
C ILE A 70 2.76 0.41 5.50
N GLY A 71 1.49 0.61 5.24
CA GLY A 71 0.71 -0.10 4.24
C GLY A 71 0.68 0.71 2.95
N TYR A 72 1.16 0.14 1.84
CA TYR A 72 1.20 0.81 0.56
C TYR A 72 0.30 0.13 -0.45
N VAL A 73 -0.60 0.89 -1.06
CA VAL A 73 -1.50 0.46 -2.12
C VAL A 73 -1.05 1.14 -3.42
N PRO A 74 -0.37 0.42 -4.32
CA PRO A 74 0.10 1.00 -5.58
C PRO A 74 -1.04 1.23 -6.57
N GLN A 75 -0.79 2.04 -7.59
CA GLN A 75 -1.72 2.30 -8.70
C GLN A 75 -2.13 1.01 -9.44
N SER A 76 -1.20 0.06 -9.61
CA SER A 76 -1.46 -1.22 -10.26
C SER A 76 -1.18 -2.37 -9.30
N ILE A 77 -2.19 -3.21 -9.09
CA ILE A 77 -2.09 -4.39 -8.21
C ILE A 77 -1.83 -5.63 -9.08
N TYR A 78 -0.74 -6.33 -8.76
CA TYR A 78 -0.44 -7.63 -9.34
C TYR A 78 -0.90 -8.74 -8.39
N LEU A 79 -1.57 -9.73 -8.96
CA LEU A 79 -2.01 -10.93 -8.25
C LEU A 79 -1.22 -12.13 -8.76
N ASN A 80 -0.70 -12.91 -7.83
CA ASN A 80 -0.07 -14.18 -8.14
C ASN A 80 -1.14 -15.26 -8.38
N HIS A 81 -0.79 -16.30 -9.14
CA HIS A 81 -1.61 -17.50 -9.27
C HIS A 81 -1.53 -18.34 -7.98
N GLU A 82 -2.12 -17.86 -6.94
CA GLU A 82 -2.12 -18.38 -5.58
C GLU A 82 -3.51 -18.21 -4.96
N THR A 83 -3.71 -18.67 -3.74
CA THR A 83 -4.98 -18.48 -3.03
C THR A 83 -5.22 -16.99 -2.70
N LEU A 84 -6.47 -16.64 -2.41
CA LEU A 84 -6.81 -15.29 -1.98
C LEU A 84 -6.03 -14.89 -0.72
N LYS A 85 -5.90 -15.81 0.26
CA LYS A 85 -5.17 -15.52 1.50
C LYS A 85 -3.67 -15.30 1.27
N GLU A 86 -3.04 -16.04 0.35
CA GLU A 86 -1.63 -15.86 0.00
C GLU A 86 -1.42 -14.53 -0.74
N ASN A 87 -2.36 -14.14 -1.58
CA ASN A 87 -2.33 -12.83 -2.24
C ASN A 87 -2.49 -11.67 -1.24
N ILE A 88 -3.28 -11.84 -0.17
CA ILE A 88 -3.44 -10.84 0.90
C ILE A 88 -2.20 -10.85 1.82
N ALA A 89 -1.75 -12.01 2.28
CA ALA A 89 -0.57 -12.16 3.13
C ALA A 89 0.75 -12.15 2.34
N PHE A 90 0.79 -11.41 1.26
CA PHE A 90 1.90 -11.40 0.31
C PHE A 90 3.28 -11.31 0.98
N GLY A 91 4.14 -12.29 0.67
CA GLY A 91 5.50 -12.39 1.20
C GLY A 91 5.62 -13.13 2.54
N GLU A 92 4.53 -13.66 3.09
CA GLU A 92 4.57 -14.60 4.21
C GLU A 92 4.58 -16.04 3.70
N LYS A 93 5.14 -16.95 4.49
CA LYS A 93 5.03 -18.38 4.22
C LYS A 93 3.62 -18.86 4.55
N TYR A 94 3.12 -19.82 3.77
CA TYR A 94 1.76 -20.34 3.93
C TYR A 94 1.43 -20.78 5.36
N GLU A 95 2.37 -21.44 6.03
CA GLU A 95 2.24 -21.91 7.41
C GLU A 95 2.19 -20.79 8.46
N ASP A 96 2.70 -19.61 8.13
CA ASP A 96 2.77 -18.44 9.03
C ASP A 96 1.56 -17.51 8.88
N ILE A 97 0.71 -17.72 7.86
CA ILE A 97 -0.43 -16.86 7.57
C ILE A 97 -1.46 -16.90 8.71
N ASN A 98 -1.75 -15.74 9.27
CA ASN A 98 -2.74 -15.60 10.31
C ASN A 98 -4.15 -15.42 9.73
N ASN A 99 -4.97 -16.46 9.77
CA ASN A 99 -6.34 -16.44 9.22
C ASN A 99 -7.23 -15.37 9.86
N GLN A 100 -7.06 -15.05 11.14
CA GLN A 100 -7.87 -14.01 11.79
C GLN A 100 -7.54 -12.62 11.22
N LYS A 101 -6.25 -12.33 10.96
CA LYS A 101 -5.84 -11.10 10.29
C LYS A 101 -6.34 -11.05 8.83
N ILE A 102 -6.35 -12.18 8.12
CA ILE A 102 -6.93 -12.28 6.77
C ILE A 102 -8.40 -11.89 6.79
N LEU A 103 -9.20 -12.48 7.68
CA LEU A 103 -10.63 -12.18 7.77
C LEU A 103 -10.89 -10.73 8.13
N ASN A 104 -10.09 -10.16 9.03
CA ASN A 104 -10.18 -8.74 9.37
C ASN A 104 -9.85 -7.83 8.17
N ALA A 105 -8.77 -8.13 7.45
CA ALA A 105 -8.39 -7.37 6.26
C ALA A 105 -9.44 -7.46 5.15
N ILE A 106 -10.05 -8.64 4.95
CA ILE A 106 -11.15 -8.88 4.01
C ILE A 106 -12.35 -8.00 4.36
N ASN A 107 -12.78 -8.01 5.62
CA ASN A 107 -13.91 -7.21 6.09
C ASN A 107 -13.66 -5.70 5.90
N LEU A 108 -12.49 -5.21 6.34
CA LEU A 108 -12.12 -3.80 6.20
C LEU A 108 -12.02 -3.36 4.72
N ALA A 109 -11.58 -4.24 3.83
CA ALA A 109 -11.50 -3.99 2.39
C ALA A 109 -12.82 -4.28 1.65
N GLN A 110 -13.90 -4.64 2.35
CA GLN A 110 -15.22 -4.98 1.77
C GLN A 110 -15.14 -6.08 0.70
N LEU A 111 -14.44 -7.17 1.02
CA LEU A 111 -14.26 -8.33 0.13
C LEU A 111 -15.13 -9.53 0.50
N ASP A 112 -16.01 -9.42 1.52
CA ASP A 112 -16.83 -10.54 2.03
C ASP A 112 -17.67 -11.20 0.93
N ASP A 113 -18.24 -10.41 0.02
CA ASP A 113 -19.03 -10.94 -1.08
C ASP A 113 -18.18 -11.63 -2.14
N LEU A 114 -16.96 -11.16 -2.37
CA LEU A 114 -16.01 -11.86 -3.22
C LEU A 114 -15.65 -13.24 -2.65
N VAL A 115 -15.37 -13.32 -1.35
CA VAL A 115 -15.04 -14.59 -0.68
C VAL A 115 -16.15 -15.63 -0.83
N LYS A 116 -17.44 -15.21 -0.79
CA LYS A 116 -18.59 -16.11 -0.95
C LYS A 116 -18.68 -16.74 -2.34
N ILE A 117 -18.20 -16.05 -3.38
CA ILE A 117 -18.26 -16.53 -4.78
C ILE A 117 -17.01 -17.28 -5.22
N ILE A 118 -15.89 -17.12 -4.52
CA ILE A 118 -14.66 -17.87 -4.79
C ILE A 118 -14.83 -19.33 -4.33
N PRO A 119 -14.63 -20.35 -5.18
CA PRO A 119 -14.58 -21.73 -4.74
C PRO A 119 -13.53 -21.92 -3.65
N ASN A 120 -13.92 -22.54 -2.53
CA ASN A 120 -13.10 -22.68 -1.32
C ASN A 120 -12.80 -21.37 -0.56
N GLY A 121 -13.48 -20.25 -0.86
CA GLY A 121 -13.37 -19.01 -0.12
C GLY A 121 -11.95 -18.44 -0.13
N ILE A 122 -11.38 -18.19 1.06
CA ILE A 122 -10.03 -17.63 1.19
C ILE A 122 -8.92 -18.56 0.68
N ASP A 123 -9.17 -19.87 0.61
CA ASP A 123 -8.25 -20.89 0.08
C ASP A 123 -8.45 -21.11 -1.43
N GLY A 124 -9.35 -20.38 -2.06
CA GLY A 124 -9.57 -20.45 -3.50
C GLY A 124 -8.49 -19.72 -4.28
N ILE A 125 -8.09 -20.32 -5.41
CA ILE A 125 -7.05 -19.78 -6.30
C ILE A 125 -7.62 -18.62 -7.11
N ILE A 126 -6.88 -17.51 -7.14
CA ILE A 126 -7.16 -16.31 -7.94
C ILE A 126 -5.97 -15.98 -8.85
N GLY A 127 -6.10 -14.99 -9.75
CA GLY A 127 -5.03 -14.58 -10.67
C GLY A 127 -5.24 -15.11 -12.09
N GLU A 128 -4.21 -15.10 -12.92
CA GLU A 128 -4.30 -15.26 -14.40
C GLU A 128 -5.05 -16.51 -14.90
N ASN A 129 -5.05 -17.61 -14.13
CA ASN A 129 -5.79 -18.84 -14.45
C ASN A 129 -6.87 -19.18 -13.42
N GLY A 130 -7.20 -18.26 -12.52
CA GLY A 130 -8.25 -18.40 -11.52
C GLY A 130 -9.55 -17.69 -11.93
N ILE A 131 -10.27 -17.20 -10.93
CA ILE A 131 -11.51 -16.44 -11.16
C ILE A 131 -11.15 -15.09 -11.79
N ASN A 132 -11.94 -14.71 -12.82
CA ASN A 132 -11.86 -13.37 -13.40
C ASN A 132 -12.37 -12.35 -12.39
N LEU A 133 -11.48 -11.47 -11.95
CA LEU A 133 -11.77 -10.40 -11.00
C LEU A 133 -11.97 -9.07 -11.75
N SER A 134 -12.93 -8.28 -11.29
CA SER A 134 -13.07 -6.90 -11.75
C SER A 134 -11.91 -6.03 -11.25
N GLY A 135 -11.65 -4.89 -11.93
CA GLY A 135 -10.63 -3.93 -11.49
C GLY A 135 -10.83 -3.47 -10.05
N GLY A 136 -12.08 -3.22 -9.63
CA GLY A 136 -12.40 -2.86 -8.25
C GLY A 136 -12.11 -3.98 -7.23
N GLN A 137 -12.36 -5.25 -7.61
CA GLN A 137 -12.01 -6.39 -6.75
C GLN A 137 -10.50 -6.54 -6.58
N ILE A 138 -9.74 -6.40 -7.67
CA ILE A 138 -8.26 -6.41 -7.64
C ILE A 138 -7.75 -5.28 -6.73
N GLN A 139 -8.33 -4.07 -6.86
CA GLN A 139 -7.97 -2.93 -6.03
C GLN A 139 -8.23 -3.20 -4.54
N ARG A 140 -9.42 -3.73 -4.20
CA ARG A 140 -9.74 -4.10 -2.81
C ARG A 140 -8.83 -5.19 -2.25
N ILE A 141 -8.36 -6.14 -3.06
CA ILE A 141 -7.34 -7.13 -2.64
C ILE A 141 -6.02 -6.42 -2.32
N GLY A 142 -5.61 -5.41 -3.10
CA GLY A 142 -4.46 -4.58 -2.78
C GLY A 142 -4.61 -3.82 -1.46
N ILE A 143 -5.80 -3.29 -1.19
CA ILE A 143 -6.14 -2.65 0.10
C ILE A 143 -6.06 -3.67 1.24
N ALA A 144 -6.67 -4.87 1.09
CA ALA A 144 -6.59 -5.94 2.10
C ALA A 144 -5.14 -6.35 2.39
N ARG A 145 -4.29 -6.43 1.34
CA ARG A 145 -2.84 -6.69 1.45
C ARG A 145 -2.14 -5.64 2.31
N ALA A 146 -2.45 -4.36 2.10
CA ALA A 146 -1.89 -3.28 2.89
C ALA A 146 -2.35 -3.33 4.35
N LEU A 147 -3.63 -3.64 4.59
CA LEU A 147 -4.25 -3.72 5.91
C LEU A 147 -3.83 -4.96 6.73
N TYR A 148 -3.50 -6.07 6.06
CA TYR A 148 -3.14 -7.33 6.73
C TYR A 148 -1.97 -7.18 7.72
N LYS A 149 -1.03 -6.27 7.43
CA LYS A 149 0.14 -6.01 8.29
C LYS A 149 -0.14 -5.05 9.45
N ASP A 150 -1.40 -4.64 9.62
CA ASP A 150 -1.84 -3.69 10.66
C ASP A 150 -0.97 -2.40 10.68
N PRO A 151 -0.91 -1.66 9.56
CA PRO A 151 -0.04 -0.51 9.42
C PRO A 151 -0.54 0.68 10.23
N GLN A 152 0.39 1.54 10.67
CA GLN A 152 0.07 2.83 11.30
C GLN A 152 -0.17 3.93 10.27
N ILE A 153 0.34 3.76 9.05
CA ILE A 153 0.24 4.72 7.95
C ILE A 153 -0.22 3.99 6.69
N LEU A 154 -1.24 4.49 6.04
CA LEU A 154 -1.69 3.99 4.74
C LEU A 154 -1.34 5.01 3.66
N ILE A 155 -0.74 4.53 2.58
CA ILE A 155 -0.43 5.31 1.39
C ILE A 155 -1.21 4.73 0.22
N PHE A 156 -2.02 5.57 -0.44
CA PHE A 156 -2.75 5.23 -1.64
C PHE A 156 -2.17 6.00 -2.83
N ASP A 157 -1.61 5.29 -3.81
CA ASP A 157 -1.03 5.92 -5.00
C ASP A 157 -1.99 5.76 -6.19
N GLU A 158 -2.83 6.80 -6.43
CA GLU A 158 -3.88 6.83 -7.47
C GLU A 158 -4.79 5.59 -7.48
N SER A 159 -4.96 4.96 -6.32
CA SER A 159 -5.58 3.64 -6.20
C SER A 159 -7.12 3.68 -6.14
N THR A 160 -7.73 4.87 -6.20
CA THR A 160 -9.19 5.04 -6.11
C THR A 160 -9.90 5.07 -7.45
N ASN A 161 -9.18 5.18 -8.56
CA ASN A 161 -9.76 5.34 -9.91
C ASN A 161 -10.68 4.18 -10.36
N SER A 162 -10.60 3.03 -9.73
CA SER A 162 -11.40 1.82 -10.02
C SER A 162 -12.38 1.45 -8.90
N LEU A 163 -12.49 2.26 -7.84
CA LEU A 163 -13.44 2.02 -6.75
C LEU A 163 -14.77 2.70 -7.06
N ASP A 164 -15.86 2.06 -6.64
CA ASP A 164 -17.18 2.68 -6.66
C ASP A 164 -17.25 3.86 -5.69
N LEU A 165 -18.04 4.90 -6.02
CA LEU A 165 -18.20 6.12 -5.22
C LEU A 165 -18.56 5.85 -3.74
N THR A 166 -19.19 4.72 -3.44
CA THR A 166 -19.54 4.31 -2.07
C THR A 166 -18.34 3.77 -1.27
N THR A 167 -17.25 3.49 -1.93
CA THR A 167 -16.03 2.93 -1.32
C THR A 167 -14.94 4.00 -1.11
N GLU A 168 -15.11 5.18 -1.73
CA GLU A 168 -14.18 6.31 -1.60
C GLU A 168 -14.42 7.19 -0.36
N ILE A 169 -15.51 6.95 0.41
CA ILE A 169 -15.89 7.76 1.59
C ILE A 169 -15.42 7.03 2.87
#